data_a6aeb2bdd15878189d12ce8b07a55983
#
_entry.id   a6aeb2bdd15878189d12ce8b07a55983
#
_cell.length_a   1.000
_cell.length_b   1.000
_cell.length_c   1.000
_cell.angle_alpha   90.00
_cell.angle_beta   90.00
_cell.angle_gamma   90.00
#
_symmetry.space_group_name_H-M   'P 1'
#
loop_
_entity.id
_entity.type
_entity.pdbx_description
1 polymer ?
#
loop_
_entity_poly.entity_id
_entity_poly.type
_entity_poly.pdbx_seq_one_letter_code
_entity_poly.pdbx_strand_id
1 'polypeptide(L)'
;MKYHVNEKRAIGKRSPMLYGHFIEHFHRQIYDGIYDPGNKLSDEEGFRKDIIEAMKKIKVPVLRWPGGCFVSSYHWKDGVGENRQSFFDKAWRVEDPNTFGTDEYIHMCRKIGCEPYICTNAGTGTAEEMSDWVEYCNLKNEGKYAKWRIANGEEQPYN
;
A
#
# COMPACT_ATOMS: atom_id res chain seq x y z
N MET A 1 -18.54 -26.84 25.28
CA MET A 1 -17.12 -27.01 24.96
C MET A 1 -16.32 -26.27 26.02
N LYS A 2 -15.32 -26.87 26.65
CA LYS A 2 -14.47 -26.20 27.67
C LYS A 2 -13.06 -26.05 27.10
N TYR A 3 -12.50 -24.85 27.17
CA TYR A 3 -11.13 -24.57 26.77
C TYR A 3 -10.27 -24.48 28.06
N HIS A 4 -9.10 -25.11 28.03
CA HIS A 4 -8.10 -25.02 29.09
C HIS A 4 -6.89 -24.28 28.57
N VAL A 5 -6.63 -23.09 29.08
CA VAL A 5 -5.42 -22.32 28.82
C VAL A 5 -4.38 -22.65 29.90
N ASN A 6 -3.19 -23.06 29.49
CA ASN A 6 -2.10 -23.36 30.41
C ASN A 6 -0.86 -22.57 30.00
N GLU A 7 -0.55 -21.50 30.71
CA GLU A 7 0.58 -20.60 30.44
C GLU A 7 1.95 -21.32 30.47
N LYS A 8 2.04 -22.41 31.22
CA LYS A 8 3.28 -23.26 31.32
C LYS A 8 3.51 -24.11 30.08
N ARG A 9 2.55 -24.18 29.17
CA ARG A 9 2.63 -24.92 27.90
C ARG A 9 2.78 -23.99 26.69
N ALA A 10 3.43 -22.84 26.87
CA ALA A 10 3.75 -21.95 25.76
C ALA A 10 4.66 -22.65 24.76
N ILE A 11 4.24 -22.70 23.47
CA ILE A 11 4.96 -23.36 22.39
C ILE A 11 5.80 -22.40 21.54
N GLY A 12 5.67 -21.10 21.76
CA GLY A 12 6.42 -20.09 21.03
C GLY A 12 5.93 -18.67 21.29
N LYS A 13 6.65 -17.71 20.71
CA LYS A 13 6.25 -16.30 20.68
C LYS A 13 5.40 -16.04 19.43
N ARG A 14 4.30 -15.35 19.60
CA ARG A 14 3.44 -14.89 18.53
C ARG A 14 4.12 -13.76 17.74
N SER A 15 4.12 -13.86 16.42
CA SER A 15 4.51 -12.73 15.58
C SER A 15 3.46 -11.59 15.67
N PRO A 16 3.86 -10.34 15.87
CA PRO A 16 2.93 -9.21 15.80
C PRO A 16 2.27 -9.06 14.42
N MET A 17 2.90 -9.56 13.35
CA MET A 17 2.38 -9.51 11.97
C MET A 17 1.03 -10.25 11.80
N LEU A 18 0.65 -11.15 12.74
CA LEU A 18 -0.68 -11.76 12.76
C LEU A 18 -1.83 -10.74 12.91
N TYR A 19 -1.53 -9.54 13.37
CA TYR A 19 -2.50 -8.43 13.50
C TYR A 19 -2.36 -7.42 12.36
N GLY A 20 -1.81 -7.85 11.23
CA GLY A 20 -1.77 -7.06 10.01
C GLY A 20 -3.17 -6.73 9.50
N HIS A 21 -3.24 -5.62 8.80
CA HIS A 21 -4.45 -5.13 8.14
C HIS A 21 -4.24 -5.09 6.63
N PHE A 22 -5.31 -4.84 5.90
CA PHE A 22 -5.21 -4.56 4.47
C PHE A 22 -6.10 -3.39 4.09
N ILE A 23 -5.70 -2.71 3.03
CA ILE A 23 -6.50 -1.75 2.31
C ILE A 23 -6.55 -2.14 0.84
N GLU A 24 -7.63 -1.80 0.16
CA GLU A 24 -7.86 -2.10 -1.24
C GLU A 24 -8.57 -0.91 -1.89
N HIS A 25 -8.39 -0.73 -3.18
CA HIS A 25 -9.17 0.24 -3.95
C HIS A 25 -10.61 -0.26 -4.09
N PHE A 26 -11.35 -0.09 -3.01
CA PHE A 26 -12.73 -0.57 -2.86
C PHE A 26 -13.61 0.55 -2.33
N HIS A 27 -14.55 1.00 -3.14
CA HIS A 27 -15.40 2.14 -2.81
C HIS A 27 -14.58 3.34 -2.27
N ARG A 28 -14.93 3.82 -1.08
CA ARG A 28 -14.31 4.95 -0.38
C ARG A 28 -13.27 4.50 0.66
N GLN A 29 -12.60 3.37 0.45
CA GLN A 29 -11.57 2.96 1.40
C GLN A 29 -10.27 3.74 1.19
N ILE A 30 -9.88 3.96 -0.06
CA ILE A 30 -8.71 4.77 -0.43
C ILE A 30 -9.17 6.22 -0.72
N TYR A 31 -9.76 6.46 -1.88
CA TYR A 31 -10.24 7.78 -2.28
C TYR A 31 -11.47 8.19 -1.48
N ASP A 32 -11.53 9.47 -1.08
CA ASP A 32 -12.51 10.02 -0.12
C ASP A 32 -12.54 9.28 1.24
N GLY A 33 -11.56 8.41 1.48
CA GLY A 33 -11.38 7.62 2.69
C GLY A 33 -10.08 7.98 3.38
N ILE A 34 -9.08 7.06 3.37
CA ILE A 34 -7.79 7.31 3.99
C ILE A 34 -6.96 8.37 3.23
N TYR A 35 -7.19 8.49 1.92
CA TYR A 35 -6.60 9.48 1.03
C TYR A 35 -7.70 10.37 0.46
N ASP A 36 -7.73 11.62 0.91
CA ASP A 36 -8.79 12.58 0.60
C ASP A 36 -8.19 13.99 0.52
N PRO A 37 -7.41 14.29 -0.55
CA PRO A 37 -6.77 15.59 -0.72
C PRO A 37 -7.79 16.73 -0.72
N GLY A 38 -7.49 17.79 0.05
CA GLY A 38 -8.38 18.95 0.18
C GLY A 38 -9.44 18.84 1.27
N ASN A 39 -9.58 17.67 1.92
CA ASN A 39 -10.44 17.56 3.10
C ASN A 39 -9.78 18.29 4.30
N LYS A 40 -10.60 18.97 5.11
CA LYS A 40 -10.13 19.68 6.32
C LYS A 40 -9.46 18.79 7.36
N LEU A 41 -9.72 17.48 7.34
CA LEU A 41 -9.11 16.48 8.22
C LEU A 41 -7.85 15.85 7.60
N SER A 42 -7.54 16.14 6.35
CA SER A 42 -6.34 15.65 5.70
C SER A 42 -5.12 16.52 6.00
N ASP A 43 -3.95 15.93 5.89
CA ASP A 43 -2.68 16.65 5.91
C ASP A 43 -2.35 17.21 4.50
N GLU A 44 -1.17 17.83 4.37
CA GLU A 44 -0.71 18.45 3.12
C GLU A 44 -0.48 17.42 1.99
N GLU A 45 -0.23 16.16 2.34
CA GLU A 45 -0.08 15.06 1.40
C GLU A 45 -1.41 14.37 1.04
N GLY A 46 -2.52 14.78 1.65
CA GLY A 46 -3.86 14.25 1.39
C GLY A 46 -4.28 13.09 2.28
N PHE A 47 -3.51 12.72 3.30
CA PHE A 47 -3.88 11.63 4.21
C PHE A 47 -4.78 12.11 5.34
N ARG A 48 -5.85 11.38 5.60
CA ARG A 48 -6.77 11.63 6.70
C ARG A 48 -6.08 11.41 8.05
N LYS A 49 -5.82 12.49 8.78
CA LYS A 49 -5.14 12.47 10.09
C LYS A 49 -5.87 11.64 11.12
N ASP A 50 -7.18 11.71 11.15
CA ASP A 50 -8.02 10.94 12.08
C ASP A 50 -7.90 9.42 11.84
N ILE A 51 -7.82 8.98 10.58
CA ILE A 51 -7.62 7.57 10.23
C ILE A 51 -6.20 7.13 10.56
N ILE A 52 -5.19 7.92 10.18
CA ILE A 52 -3.78 7.64 10.52
C ILE A 52 -3.60 7.45 12.04
N GLU A 53 -4.16 8.36 12.85
CA GLU A 53 -4.08 8.26 14.31
C GLU A 53 -4.83 7.04 14.87
N ALA A 54 -5.97 6.69 14.28
CA ALA A 54 -6.68 5.46 14.66
C ALA A 54 -5.83 4.21 14.39
N MET A 55 -5.15 4.14 13.22
CA MET A 55 -4.27 3.03 12.86
C MET A 55 -3.04 2.95 13.76
N LYS A 56 -2.44 4.09 14.12
CA LYS A 56 -1.38 4.15 15.14
C LYS A 56 -1.85 3.62 16.50
N LYS A 57 -3.03 4.03 16.93
CA LYS A 57 -3.61 3.63 18.23
C LYS A 57 -3.80 2.13 18.33
N ILE A 58 -4.24 1.46 17.27
CA ILE A 58 -4.38 -0.02 17.24
C ILE A 58 -3.06 -0.72 16.92
N LYS A 59 -1.98 0.03 16.66
CA LYS A 59 -0.62 -0.48 16.40
C LYS A 59 -0.57 -1.47 15.25
N VAL A 60 -1.10 -1.05 14.09
CA VAL A 60 -1.04 -1.86 12.85
C VAL A 60 0.41 -2.25 12.55
N PRO A 61 0.78 -3.53 12.54
CA PRO A 61 2.17 -3.92 12.34
C PRO A 61 2.57 -4.02 10.87
N VAL A 62 1.63 -4.37 10.01
CA VAL A 62 1.81 -4.48 8.56
C VAL A 62 0.50 -4.15 7.87
N LEU A 63 0.60 -3.46 6.74
CA LEU A 63 -0.55 -3.07 5.94
C LEU A 63 -0.40 -3.60 4.52
N ARG A 64 -1.35 -4.41 4.05
CA ARG A 64 -1.34 -4.97 2.70
C ARG A 64 -2.08 -4.05 1.73
N TRP A 65 -1.53 -3.86 0.53
CA TRP A 65 -2.08 -3.05 -0.56
C TRP A 65 -1.58 -3.60 -1.92
N PRO A 66 -2.19 -3.35 -3.08
CA PRO A 66 -3.39 -2.55 -3.34
C PRO A 66 -4.70 -3.34 -3.27
N GLY A 67 -4.65 -4.60 -2.94
CA GLY A 67 -5.80 -5.47 -2.81
C GLY A 67 -5.58 -6.84 -3.43
N GLY A 68 -6.66 -7.59 -3.62
CA GLY A 68 -6.69 -8.89 -4.27
C GLY A 68 -7.38 -8.83 -5.62
N CYS A 69 -8.68 -8.51 -5.64
CA CYS A 69 -9.43 -8.37 -6.89
C CYS A 69 -8.94 -7.16 -7.70
N PHE A 70 -8.72 -6.03 -7.05
CA PHE A 70 -8.23 -4.82 -7.70
C PHE A 70 -6.86 -5.04 -8.34
N VAL A 71 -5.89 -5.65 -7.63
CA VAL A 71 -4.53 -5.84 -8.14
C VAL A 71 -4.47 -6.65 -9.43
N SER A 72 -5.46 -7.51 -9.68
CA SER A 72 -5.49 -8.35 -10.88
C SER A 72 -5.63 -7.57 -12.20
N SER A 73 -5.99 -6.29 -12.13
CA SER A 73 -6.06 -5.38 -13.28
C SER A 73 -5.24 -4.09 -13.08
N TYR A 74 -4.50 -3.97 -11.97
CA TYR A 74 -3.73 -2.79 -11.63
C TYR A 74 -2.30 -2.85 -12.17
N HIS A 75 -1.92 -1.83 -12.94
CA HIS A 75 -0.55 -1.65 -13.42
C HIS A 75 0.12 -0.54 -12.63
N TRP A 76 1.05 -0.91 -11.76
CA TRP A 76 1.69 0.00 -10.80
C TRP A 76 2.37 1.22 -11.45
N LYS A 77 2.83 1.06 -12.68
CA LYS A 77 3.49 2.13 -13.44
C LYS A 77 2.55 3.30 -13.74
N ASP A 78 1.25 3.06 -13.80
CA ASP A 78 0.24 4.10 -14.04
C ASP A 78 0.00 4.96 -12.79
N GLY A 79 0.36 4.46 -11.62
CA GLY A 79 0.17 5.11 -10.33
C GLY A 79 1.42 5.78 -9.74
N VAL A 80 2.50 5.98 -10.51
CA VAL A 80 3.73 6.63 -10.04
C VAL A 80 4.16 7.77 -10.96
N GLY A 81 4.89 8.76 -10.41
CA GLY A 81 5.36 9.93 -11.14
C GLY A 81 4.26 10.97 -11.40
N GLU A 82 4.56 11.93 -12.27
CA GLU A 82 3.68 13.08 -12.54
C GLU A 82 2.58 12.79 -13.61
N ASN A 83 2.88 11.93 -14.58
CA ASN A 83 2.02 11.66 -15.72
C ASN A 83 1.15 10.43 -15.51
N ARG A 84 0.36 10.42 -14.44
CA ARG A 84 -0.54 9.31 -14.10
C ARG A 84 -1.73 9.28 -15.04
N GLN A 85 -2.12 8.07 -15.43
CA GLN A 85 -3.26 7.86 -16.31
C GLN A 85 -4.41 7.26 -15.51
N SER A 86 -5.59 7.88 -15.57
CA SER A 86 -6.78 7.22 -15.05
C SER A 86 -7.11 5.97 -15.87
N PHE A 87 -7.69 5.00 -15.23
CA PHE A 87 -8.14 3.79 -15.90
C PHE A 87 -9.55 3.39 -15.47
N PHE A 88 -10.33 2.86 -16.40
CA PHE A 88 -11.66 2.34 -16.08
C PHE A 88 -11.61 0.87 -15.67
N ASP A 89 -11.87 0.61 -14.40
CA ASP A 89 -12.01 -0.77 -13.91
C ASP A 89 -13.32 -1.38 -14.39
N LYS A 90 -13.19 -2.34 -15.32
CA LYS A 90 -14.35 -3.01 -15.95
C LYS A 90 -15.10 -3.93 -14.99
N ALA A 91 -14.43 -4.46 -13.97
CA ALA A 91 -15.04 -5.35 -13.00
C ALA A 91 -15.91 -4.56 -12.02
N TRP A 92 -15.40 -3.45 -11.52
CA TRP A 92 -16.10 -2.59 -10.56
C TRP A 92 -16.89 -1.45 -11.21
N ARG A 93 -16.67 -1.21 -12.51
CA ARG A 93 -17.30 -0.15 -13.31
C ARG A 93 -17.10 1.23 -12.72
N VAL A 94 -15.90 1.49 -12.27
CA VAL A 94 -15.48 2.78 -11.72
C VAL A 94 -14.20 3.26 -12.42
N GLU A 95 -14.03 4.56 -12.48
CA GLU A 95 -12.78 5.18 -12.91
C GLU A 95 -11.84 5.30 -11.71
N ASP A 96 -10.62 4.74 -11.84
CA ASP A 96 -9.55 4.95 -10.88
C ASP A 96 -8.64 6.07 -11.40
N PRO A 97 -8.46 7.15 -10.65
CA PRO A 97 -7.62 8.27 -11.08
C PRO A 97 -6.13 8.00 -10.95
N ASN A 98 -5.72 6.89 -10.37
CA ASN A 98 -4.33 6.52 -10.07
C ASN A 98 -3.54 7.57 -9.27
N THR A 99 -4.24 8.42 -8.50
CA THR A 99 -3.60 9.46 -7.67
C THR A 99 -3.07 8.94 -6.33
N PHE A 100 -3.40 7.71 -5.99
CA PHE A 100 -2.82 6.98 -4.86
C PHE A 100 -2.12 5.73 -5.38
N GLY A 101 -0.79 5.77 -5.43
CA GLY A 101 0.04 4.67 -5.93
C GLY A 101 1.09 4.24 -4.91
N THR A 102 2.20 3.72 -5.42
CA THR A 102 3.29 3.16 -4.59
C THR A 102 3.85 4.18 -3.61
N ASP A 103 4.13 5.39 -4.08
CA ASP A 103 4.80 6.41 -3.28
C ASP A 103 3.90 6.89 -2.14
N GLU A 104 2.65 7.20 -2.43
CA GLU A 104 1.65 7.59 -1.41
C GLU A 104 1.41 6.46 -0.40
N TYR A 105 1.34 5.22 -0.87
CA TYR A 105 1.14 4.08 0.01
C TYR A 105 2.32 3.90 0.98
N ILE A 106 3.55 4.01 0.52
CA ILE A 106 4.74 3.91 1.38
C ILE A 106 4.79 5.08 2.37
N HIS A 107 4.53 6.32 1.92
CA HIS A 107 4.46 7.48 2.81
C HIS A 107 3.42 7.28 3.92
N MET A 108 2.26 6.76 3.55
CA MET A 108 1.21 6.43 4.52
C MET A 108 1.67 5.38 5.53
N CYS A 109 2.32 4.29 5.08
CA CYS A 109 2.87 3.27 5.98
C CYS A 109 3.89 3.86 6.95
N ARG A 110 4.77 4.74 6.48
CA ARG A 110 5.74 5.46 7.33
C ARG A 110 5.04 6.36 8.36
N LYS A 111 3.98 7.08 7.96
CA LYS A 111 3.18 7.90 8.87
C LYS A 111 2.48 7.06 9.95
N ILE A 112 1.99 5.88 9.61
CA ILE A 112 1.37 4.95 10.56
C ILE A 112 2.43 4.30 11.46
N GLY A 113 3.62 4.02 10.92
CA GLY A 113 4.68 3.26 11.57
C GLY A 113 4.48 1.75 11.42
N CYS A 114 4.00 1.30 10.26
CA CYS A 114 3.78 -0.11 9.91
C CYS A 114 4.63 -0.53 8.71
N GLU A 115 4.87 -1.85 8.59
CA GLU A 115 5.54 -2.43 7.43
C GLU A 115 4.61 -2.43 6.20
N PRO A 116 5.10 -2.06 5.02
CA PRO A 116 4.36 -2.21 3.78
C PRO A 116 4.35 -3.67 3.32
N TYR A 117 3.22 -4.12 2.77
CA TYR A 117 3.08 -5.40 2.11
C TYR A 117 2.40 -5.21 0.75
N ILE A 118 3.17 -5.23 -0.33
CA ILE A 118 2.66 -5.00 -1.67
C ILE A 118 2.27 -6.33 -2.33
N CYS A 119 1.07 -6.38 -2.90
CA CYS A 119 0.62 -7.47 -3.76
C CYS A 119 0.88 -7.09 -5.23
N THR A 120 1.45 -8.01 -6.00
CA THR A 120 1.73 -7.79 -7.41
C THR A 120 0.62 -8.36 -8.31
N ASN A 121 0.49 -7.80 -9.53
CA ASN A 121 -0.53 -8.18 -10.51
C ASN A 121 -0.15 -9.50 -11.22
N ALA A 122 -0.70 -10.62 -10.75
CA ALA A 122 -0.58 -11.91 -11.41
C ALA A 122 -1.77 -12.24 -12.35
N GLY A 123 -2.72 -11.32 -12.48
CA GLY A 123 -3.89 -11.47 -13.37
C GLY A 123 -3.60 -11.03 -14.80
N THR A 124 -3.42 -9.74 -15.00
CA THR A 124 -3.16 -9.12 -16.31
C THR A 124 -1.72 -8.64 -16.47
N GLY A 125 -0.95 -8.55 -15.39
CA GLY A 125 0.46 -8.18 -15.41
C GLY A 125 1.38 -9.33 -15.82
N THR A 126 2.67 -9.02 -15.94
CA THR A 126 3.72 -9.97 -16.30
C THR A 126 4.71 -10.16 -15.16
N ALA A 127 5.46 -11.26 -15.18
CA ALA A 127 6.54 -11.50 -14.23
C ALA A 127 7.61 -10.39 -14.28
N GLU A 128 7.84 -9.82 -15.48
CA GLU A 128 8.73 -8.68 -15.65
C GLU A 128 8.19 -7.43 -14.95
N GLU A 129 6.90 -7.12 -15.10
CA GLU A 129 6.28 -5.98 -14.42
C GLU A 129 6.35 -6.12 -12.89
N MET A 130 6.19 -7.33 -12.36
CA MET A 130 6.38 -7.60 -10.93
C MET A 130 7.83 -7.37 -10.50
N SER A 131 8.79 -7.86 -11.28
CA SER A 131 10.22 -7.65 -11.05
C SER A 131 10.60 -6.17 -11.11
N ASP A 132 10.05 -5.44 -12.07
CA ASP A 132 10.23 -3.99 -12.21
C ASP A 132 9.74 -3.24 -10.97
N TRP A 133 8.64 -3.68 -10.38
CA TRP A 133 8.11 -3.07 -9.14
C TRP A 133 9.02 -3.34 -7.94
N VAL A 134 9.58 -4.55 -7.84
CA VAL A 134 10.59 -4.87 -6.83
C VAL A 134 11.83 -4.00 -7.01
N GLU A 135 12.29 -3.80 -8.26
CA GLU A 135 13.40 -2.89 -8.59
C GLU A 135 13.08 -1.46 -8.14
N TYR A 136 11.90 -0.93 -8.49
CA TYR A 136 11.47 0.40 -8.10
C TYR A 136 11.54 0.60 -6.58
N CYS A 137 11.05 -0.37 -5.82
CA CYS A 137 10.99 -0.26 -4.37
C CYS A 137 12.35 -0.46 -3.68
N ASN A 138 13.21 -1.35 -4.17
CA ASN A 138 14.29 -1.89 -3.34
C ASN A 138 15.72 -1.59 -3.87
N LEU A 139 15.93 -1.35 -5.16
CA LEU A 139 17.26 -1.04 -5.63
C LEU A 139 17.65 0.40 -5.31
N LYS A 140 18.92 0.62 -4.97
CA LYS A 140 19.39 1.92 -4.51
C LYS A 140 19.42 2.93 -5.65
N ASN A 141 20.22 2.71 -6.67
CA ASN A 141 20.41 3.60 -7.82
C ASN A 141 20.73 2.87 -9.13
N GLU A 142 20.76 1.55 -9.10
CA GLU A 142 20.94 0.68 -10.25
C GLU A 142 19.61 0.43 -10.95
N GLY A 143 19.65 0.24 -12.24
CA GLY A 143 18.48 -0.08 -13.03
C GLY A 143 17.63 1.12 -13.42
N LYS A 144 16.62 0.85 -14.23
CA LYS A 144 15.73 1.85 -14.81
C LYS A 144 14.72 2.39 -13.80
N TYR A 145 14.15 1.49 -13.03
CA TYR A 145 13.02 1.82 -12.15
C TYR A 145 13.46 2.43 -10.82
N ALA A 146 14.62 2.03 -10.30
CA ALA A 146 15.24 2.73 -9.18
C ALA A 146 15.55 4.20 -9.54
N LYS A 147 16.07 4.44 -10.74
CA LYS A 147 16.28 5.81 -11.25
C LYS A 147 14.98 6.58 -11.44
N TRP A 148 13.90 5.91 -11.82
CA TRP A 148 12.58 6.53 -11.92
C TRP A 148 12.04 6.93 -10.54
N ARG A 149 12.18 6.06 -9.52
CA ARG A 149 11.86 6.43 -8.13
C ARG A 149 12.62 7.69 -7.68
N ILE A 150 13.94 7.72 -7.95
CA ILE A 150 14.77 8.89 -7.61
C ILE A 150 14.28 10.14 -8.34
N ALA A 151 13.94 10.02 -9.62
CA ALA A 151 13.40 11.14 -10.39
C ALA A 151 12.04 11.62 -9.86
N ASN A 152 11.26 10.74 -9.22
CA ASN A 152 10.00 11.08 -8.53
C ASN A 152 10.23 11.69 -7.14
N GLY A 153 11.48 11.89 -6.71
CA GLY A 153 11.83 12.55 -5.44
C GLY A 153 12.23 11.59 -4.31
N GLU A 154 12.17 10.28 -4.53
CA GLU A 154 12.46 9.27 -3.52
C GLU A 154 13.88 8.70 -3.71
N GLU A 155 14.88 9.37 -3.12
CA GLU A 155 16.29 9.00 -3.29
C GLU A 155 16.65 7.63 -2.72
N GLN A 156 16.05 7.26 -1.59
CA GLN A 156 16.37 6.02 -0.90
C GLN A 156 15.37 4.91 -1.26
N PRO A 157 15.83 3.64 -1.27
CA PRO A 157 14.91 2.50 -1.35
C PRO A 157 13.85 2.55 -0.26
N TYR A 158 12.70 2.00 -0.57
CA TYR A 158 11.62 1.93 0.41
C TYR A 158 11.85 0.86 1.50
N ASN A 159 12.60 -0.23 1.16
CA ASN A 159 12.98 -1.37 2.03
C ASN A 159 11.82 -1.98 2.79
#